data_e2f0d4881990da6f99bed231cf9b2a27
#
_entry.id   e2f0d4881990da6f99bed231cf9b2a27
#
_cell.length_a   1.000
_cell.length_b   1.000
_cell.length_c   1.000
_cell.angle_alpha   90.00
_cell.angle_beta   90.00
_cell.angle_gamma   90.00
#
_symmetry.space_group_name_H-M   'P 1'
#
loop_
_entity.id
_entity.type
_entity.pdbx_description
1 polymer ?
#
loop_
_entity_poly.entity_id
_entity_poly.type
_entity_poly.pdbx_seq_one_letter_code
_entity_poly.pdbx_strand_id
1 'polypeptide(L)'
;MIKPIVRDTFFLQQKSQMASRADVSLAKDLQDTLHANQNYCVGMAXXXXPANMIGSLKRVIIINVGITNLVMFNPVLVAKSDPYETEESCLSLVGCRSTQRYHHITISYRDINWKEQQIKLTDFPAQICQHELDHLEGILI
;
A
#
# COMPACT_ATOMS: atom_id res chain seq x y z
N MET A 1 12.76 -11.34 0.81
CA MET A 1 13.39 -11.45 -0.51
C MET A 1 12.99 -10.27 -1.38
N ILE A 2 13.95 -9.68 -2.06
CA ILE A 2 13.68 -8.58 -2.97
C ILE A 2 12.96 -9.13 -4.21
N LYS A 3 11.82 -8.55 -4.56
CA LYS A 3 11.05 -8.96 -5.71
C LYS A 3 11.07 -7.87 -6.79
N PRO A 4 11.07 -8.23 -8.07
CA PRO A 4 10.98 -7.21 -9.10
C PRO A 4 9.60 -6.55 -9.09
N ILE A 5 9.58 -5.25 -9.43
CA ILE A 5 8.33 -4.50 -9.46
C ILE A 5 7.53 -4.89 -10.70
N VAL A 6 6.30 -5.31 -10.50
CA VAL A 6 5.39 -5.67 -11.59
C VAL A 6 4.88 -4.42 -12.27
N ARG A 7 4.91 -4.40 -13.62
CA ARG A 7 4.42 -3.26 -14.40
C ARG A 7 3.33 -3.64 -15.37
N ASP A 8 2.91 -4.91 -15.37
CA ASP A 8 1.86 -5.40 -16.25
C ASP A 8 0.51 -4.88 -15.76
N THR A 9 -0.08 -3.93 -16.52
CA THR A 9 -1.30 -3.30 -16.08
C THR A 9 -2.47 -4.28 -16.03
N PHE A 10 -2.49 -5.29 -16.87
CA PHE A 10 -3.55 -6.29 -16.81
C PHE A 10 -3.52 -7.02 -15.45
N PHE A 11 -2.32 -7.41 -15.01
CA PHE A 11 -2.18 -8.05 -13.71
C PHE A 11 -2.59 -7.11 -12.57
N LEU A 12 -2.14 -5.85 -12.66
CA LEU A 12 -2.36 -4.89 -11.57
C LEU A 12 -3.81 -4.42 -11.47
N GLN A 13 -4.61 -4.61 -12.52
CA GLN A 13 -6.01 -4.23 -12.48
C GLN A 13 -6.89 -5.27 -11.80
N GLN A 14 -6.35 -6.40 -11.41
CA GLN A 14 -7.11 -7.43 -10.70
C GLN A 14 -7.26 -7.06 -9.24
N LYS A 15 -8.43 -7.37 -8.67
CA LYS A 15 -8.63 -7.17 -7.23
C LYS A 15 -7.84 -8.20 -6.46
N SER A 16 -7.23 -7.78 -5.36
CA SER A 16 -6.49 -8.67 -4.49
C SER A 16 -7.44 -9.45 -3.59
N GLN A 17 -7.04 -10.66 -3.24
CA GLN A 17 -7.82 -11.56 -2.40
C GLN A 17 -7.38 -11.45 -0.95
N MET A 18 -8.25 -11.87 -0.05
CA MET A 18 -7.92 -11.85 1.38
C MET A 18 -6.65 -12.67 1.64
N ALA A 19 -5.79 -12.11 2.47
CA ALA A 19 -4.61 -12.82 2.95
C ALA A 19 -4.99 -13.68 4.14
N SER A 20 -4.19 -14.72 4.39
CA SER A 20 -4.35 -15.55 5.57
C SER A 20 -3.05 -15.55 6.37
N ARG A 21 -3.06 -16.21 7.50
CA ARG A 21 -1.85 -16.29 8.32
C ARG A 21 -0.69 -16.91 7.54
N ALA A 22 -0.98 -17.79 6.59
CA ALA A 22 0.05 -18.40 5.75
C ALA A 22 0.77 -17.38 4.89
N ASP A 23 0.20 -16.19 4.69
CA ASP A 23 0.79 -15.15 3.83
C ASP A 23 1.72 -14.22 4.61
N VAL A 24 1.99 -14.47 5.88
CA VAL A 24 2.79 -13.55 6.70
C VAL A 24 4.19 -13.34 6.12
N SER A 25 4.73 -14.35 5.41
CA SER A 25 6.05 -14.19 4.80
C SER A 25 6.10 -13.06 3.76
N LEU A 26 4.95 -12.64 3.23
CA LEU A 26 4.93 -11.50 2.31
C LEU A 26 5.43 -10.21 2.98
N ALA A 27 5.32 -10.11 4.31
CA ALA A 27 5.82 -8.93 5.00
C ALA A 27 7.30 -8.71 4.75
N LYS A 28 8.10 -9.78 4.82
CA LYS A 28 9.52 -9.63 4.57
C LYS A 28 9.81 -9.29 3.13
N ASP A 29 9.10 -9.92 2.19
CA ASP A 29 9.29 -9.60 0.79
C ASP A 29 8.96 -8.13 0.49
N LEU A 30 7.89 -7.61 1.07
CA LEU A 30 7.53 -6.21 0.90
C LEU A 30 8.57 -5.30 1.53
N GLN A 31 9.03 -5.63 2.73
CA GLN A 31 10.05 -4.81 3.40
C GLN A 31 11.34 -4.78 2.60
N ASP A 32 11.78 -5.93 2.12
CA ASP A 32 13.03 -6.01 1.35
C ASP A 32 12.91 -5.25 0.03
N THR A 33 11.78 -5.39 -0.64
CA THR A 33 11.59 -4.75 -1.93
C THR A 33 11.46 -3.23 -1.78
N LEU A 34 10.73 -2.79 -0.76
CA LEU A 34 10.60 -1.35 -0.51
C LEU A 34 11.97 -0.74 -0.21
N HIS A 35 12.75 -1.40 0.64
CA HIS A 35 14.08 -0.91 0.97
C HIS A 35 14.96 -0.82 -0.27
N ALA A 36 14.91 -1.82 -1.12
CA ALA A 36 15.75 -1.85 -2.33
C ALA A 36 15.37 -0.75 -3.31
N ASN A 37 14.13 -0.26 -3.26
CA ASN A 37 13.65 0.75 -4.20
C ASN A 37 13.62 2.16 -3.64
N GLN A 38 14.04 2.36 -2.39
CA GLN A 38 13.93 3.67 -1.76
C GLN A 38 14.70 4.75 -2.50
N ASN A 39 15.84 4.41 -3.07
CA ASN A 39 16.66 5.41 -3.76
C ASN A 39 16.06 5.84 -5.09
N TYR A 40 15.11 5.09 -5.62
CA TYR A 40 14.46 5.43 -6.88
C TYR A 40 13.10 6.06 -6.69
N CYS A 41 12.67 6.15 -5.44
CA CYS A 41 11.34 6.63 -5.14
C CYS A 41 11.40 8.06 -4.69
N VAL A 42 10.58 8.89 -5.30
CA VAL A 42 10.45 10.29 -4.92
C VAL A 42 9.02 10.50 -4.46
N GLY A 43 8.89 11.15 -3.33
CA GLY A 43 7.56 11.40 -2.78
C GLY A 43 6.95 10.13 -2.24
N MET A 44 5.82 9.74 -2.77
CA MET A 44 5.00 8.68 -2.19
C MET A 44 5.49 7.27 -2.47
N ALA A 45 6.27 7.08 -3.51
CA ALA A 45 6.63 5.75 -3.98
C ALA A 45 7.34 4.90 -2.97
N UNK A 46 7.87 5.54 -2.29
CA UNK A 46 8.62 4.82 -1.32
C UNK A 46 7.81 4.26 -0.22
N UNK A 47 6.91 4.34 -0.45
CA UNK A 47 6.24 4.00 0.61
C UNK A 47 5.35 2.90 0.42
N UNK A 48 5.36 2.44 -0.48
CA UNK A 48 4.40 1.49 -0.49
C UNK A 48 4.65 0.46 -1.51
N UNK A 49 4.30 -0.51 -1.21
CA UNK A 49 4.34 -1.36 -2.01
C UNK A 49 3.23 -2.11 -1.69
N PRO A 50 2.30 -2.28 -2.44
CA PRO A 50 1.25 -3.28 -2.21
C PRO A 50 1.72 -4.63 -2.73
N ALA A 51 1.12 -5.70 -2.24
CA ALA A 51 1.60 -7.04 -2.61
C ALA A 51 1.45 -7.32 -4.10
N ASN A 52 0.45 -6.70 -4.78
CA ASN A 52 0.31 -7.00 -6.20
C ASN A 52 1.47 -6.47 -7.02
N MET A 53 2.16 -5.44 -6.54
CA MET A 53 3.34 -4.93 -7.25
C MET A 53 4.56 -5.83 -7.09
N ILE A 54 4.51 -6.82 -6.23
CA ILE A 54 5.57 -7.85 -6.16
C ILE A 54 5.06 -9.21 -6.61
N GLY A 55 3.94 -9.22 -7.31
CA GLY A 55 3.44 -10.43 -7.97
C GLY A 55 2.48 -11.26 -7.16
N SER A 56 1.96 -10.74 -6.06
CA SER A 56 1.03 -11.49 -5.21
C SER A 56 -0.32 -10.76 -5.13
N LEU A 57 -1.39 -11.43 -5.55
CA LEU A 57 -2.72 -10.84 -5.49
C LEU A 57 -3.36 -11.09 -4.13
N LYS A 58 -2.66 -10.69 -3.09
CA LYS A 58 -3.16 -10.77 -1.71
C LYS A 58 -3.26 -9.38 -1.11
N ARG A 59 -4.22 -9.19 -0.23
CA ARG A 59 -4.47 -7.88 0.37
C ARG A 59 -3.46 -7.61 1.48
N VAL A 60 -2.25 -7.22 1.06
CA VAL A 60 -1.16 -6.86 1.97
C VAL A 60 -0.51 -5.61 1.44
N ILE A 61 -0.27 -4.64 2.32
CA ILE A 61 0.46 -3.43 1.95
C ILE A 61 1.52 -3.13 3.00
N ILE A 62 2.52 -2.36 2.60
CA ILE A 62 3.49 -1.81 3.53
C ILE A 62 3.48 -0.29 3.33
N ILE A 63 3.45 0.45 4.43
CA ILE A 63 3.50 1.90 4.37
C ILE A 63 4.53 2.41 5.37
N ASN A 64 5.12 3.54 5.06
CA ASN A 64 6.01 4.23 5.98
C ASN A 64 5.19 5.21 6.82
N VAL A 65 5.26 5.09 8.14
CA VAL A 65 4.50 5.95 9.04
C VAL A 65 5.41 6.91 9.81
N GLY A 66 6.58 7.18 9.25
CA GLY A 66 7.54 8.11 9.83
C GLY A 66 8.81 7.40 10.25
N ILE A 67 8.82 6.85 11.46
CA ILE A 67 10.03 6.23 11.98
C ILE A 67 10.14 4.75 11.64
N THR A 68 9.08 4.15 11.10
CA THR A 68 9.10 2.73 10.80
C THR A 68 8.18 2.42 9.64
N ASN A 69 8.35 1.24 9.07
CA ASN A 69 7.46 0.71 8.05
C ASN A 69 6.45 -0.22 8.70
N LEU A 70 5.20 -0.08 8.31
CA LEU A 70 4.10 -0.84 8.89
C LEU A 70 3.50 -1.74 7.83
N VAL A 71 3.46 -3.04 8.10
CA VAL A 71 2.82 -4.00 7.19
C VAL A 71 1.40 -4.27 7.67
N MET A 72 0.45 -4.18 6.75
CA MET A 72 -0.96 -4.40 7.06
C MET A 72 -1.50 -5.54 6.21
N PHE A 73 -2.09 -6.54 6.86
CA PHE A 73 -2.79 -7.63 6.19
C PHE A 73 -4.29 -7.36 6.25
N ASN A 74 -4.95 -7.47 5.10
CA ASN A 74 -6.39 -7.27 4.98
C ASN A 74 -6.84 -5.91 5.53
N PRO A 75 -6.20 -4.81 5.10
CA PRO A 75 -6.58 -3.50 5.60
C PRO A 75 -7.97 -3.09 5.13
N VAL A 76 -8.73 -2.47 6.02
CA VAL A 76 -10.07 -1.97 5.73
C VAL A 76 -10.16 -0.52 6.20
N LEU A 77 -10.63 0.36 5.31
CA LEU A 77 -10.87 1.75 5.65
C LEU A 77 -12.19 1.84 6.41
N VAL A 78 -12.13 2.13 7.71
CA VAL A 78 -13.35 2.16 8.54
C VAL A 78 -13.86 3.57 8.79
N ALA A 79 -13.05 4.61 8.58
CA ALA A 79 -13.50 6.00 8.71
C ALA A 79 -12.60 6.90 7.90
N LYS A 80 -13.17 8.00 7.41
CA LYS A 80 -12.42 8.98 6.63
C LYS A 80 -13.09 10.35 6.77
N SER A 81 -12.28 11.41 6.70
CA SER A 81 -12.82 12.77 6.75
C SER A 81 -11.84 13.75 6.11
N ASP A 82 -12.36 14.92 5.74
CA ASP A 82 -11.60 16.04 5.24
C ASP A 82 -10.99 15.74 3.85
N PRO A 83 -11.83 15.70 2.80
CA PRO A 83 -11.36 15.35 1.46
C PRO A 83 -10.56 16.48 0.80
N TYR A 84 -9.65 16.09 -0.10
CA TYR A 84 -8.90 17.01 -0.92
C TYR A 84 -8.50 16.33 -2.22
N GLU A 85 -8.16 17.16 -3.23
CA GLU A 85 -7.70 16.66 -4.52
C GLU A 85 -6.18 16.76 -4.59
N THR A 86 -5.57 15.76 -5.22
CA THR A 86 -4.12 15.74 -5.35
C THR A 86 -3.74 14.90 -6.57
N GLU A 87 -2.46 14.94 -6.94
CA GLU A 87 -1.91 14.12 -8.01
C GLU A 87 -0.91 13.14 -7.43
N GLU A 88 -0.92 11.91 -7.96
CA GLU A 88 -0.07 10.85 -7.44
C GLU A 88 0.54 10.05 -8.56
N SER A 89 1.66 9.39 -8.26
CA SER A 89 2.30 8.45 -9.16
C SER A 89 2.67 7.19 -8.39
N CYS A 90 2.98 6.11 -9.11
CA CYS A 90 3.41 4.88 -8.45
C CYS A 90 4.56 4.24 -9.21
N LEU A 91 5.20 3.25 -8.57
CA LEU A 91 6.37 2.59 -9.15
C LEU A 91 6.09 1.88 -10.47
N SER A 92 4.87 1.38 -10.63
CA SER A 92 4.52 0.56 -11.80
C SER A 92 4.07 1.35 -13.00
N LEU A 93 3.78 2.66 -12.85
CA LEU A 93 3.17 3.44 -13.91
C LEU A 93 3.95 4.70 -14.18
N VAL A 94 3.89 5.17 -15.43
CA VAL A 94 4.51 6.42 -15.83
C VAL A 94 3.53 7.56 -15.64
N GLY A 95 4.05 8.70 -15.13
CA GLY A 95 3.25 9.92 -15.01
C GLY A 95 2.48 10.00 -13.72
N CYS A 96 1.66 11.04 -13.63
CA CYS A 96 0.85 11.34 -12.45
C CYS A 96 -0.63 11.27 -12.80
N ARG A 97 -1.45 10.98 -11.79
CA ARG A 97 -2.90 10.91 -11.96
C ARG A 97 -3.59 11.67 -10.84
N SER A 98 -4.67 12.37 -11.19
CA SER A 98 -5.46 13.09 -10.20
C SER A 98 -6.34 12.13 -9.42
N THR A 99 -6.48 12.39 -8.14
CA THR A 99 -7.35 11.55 -7.32
C THR A 99 -7.81 12.33 -6.09
N GLN A 100 -8.86 11.85 -5.45
CA GLN A 100 -9.35 12.41 -4.20
C GLN A 100 -8.81 11.59 -3.04
N ARG A 101 -8.33 12.28 -2.03
CA ARG A 101 -7.84 11.65 -0.81
C ARG A 101 -8.48 12.31 0.41
N TYR A 102 -8.27 11.74 1.59
CA TYR A 102 -8.78 12.26 2.84
C TYR A 102 -7.63 12.51 3.78
N HIS A 103 -7.66 13.67 4.47
CA HIS A 103 -6.60 14.02 5.42
C HIS A 103 -6.58 13.11 6.65
N HIS A 104 -7.72 12.54 7.01
CA HIS A 104 -7.84 11.72 8.23
C HIS A 104 -8.52 10.40 7.88
N ILE A 105 -7.88 9.29 8.25
CA ILE A 105 -8.49 7.97 8.04
C ILE A 105 -8.25 7.08 9.25
N THR A 106 -9.09 6.06 9.39
CA THR A 106 -8.90 5.00 10.38
C THR A 106 -8.91 3.67 9.63
N ILE A 107 -7.89 2.85 9.89
CA ILE A 107 -7.72 1.58 9.20
C ILE A 107 -7.72 0.44 10.22
N SER A 108 -8.49 -0.60 9.92
CA SER A 108 -8.46 -1.86 10.67
C SER A 108 -7.68 -2.89 9.86
N TYR A 109 -6.81 -3.65 10.50
CA TYR A 109 -5.96 -4.59 9.78
C TYR A 109 -5.42 -5.67 10.71
N ARG A 110 -4.77 -6.68 10.13
CA ARG A 110 -4.02 -7.68 10.89
C ARG A 110 -2.53 -7.37 10.79
N ASP A 111 -1.80 -7.48 11.90
CA ASP A 111 -0.36 -7.23 11.88
C ASP A 111 0.42 -8.51 11.60
N ILE A 112 1.76 -8.45 11.69
CA ILE A 112 2.60 -9.60 11.35
C ILE A 112 2.45 -10.76 12.34
N ASN A 113 1.87 -10.50 13.50
CA ASN A 113 1.55 -11.54 14.46
C ASN A 113 0.11 -12.02 14.32
N TRP A 114 -0.56 -11.56 13.28
CA TRP A 114 -1.94 -11.88 12.93
C TRP A 114 -2.93 -11.40 13.99
N LYS A 115 -2.58 -10.34 14.70
CA LYS A 115 -3.46 -9.71 15.67
C LYS A 115 -4.21 -8.57 15.01
N GLU A 116 -5.47 -8.41 15.39
CA GLU A 116 -6.29 -7.33 14.87
C GLU A 116 -5.86 -6.00 15.47
N GLN A 117 -5.65 -5.01 14.61
CA GLN A 117 -5.21 -3.69 15.02
C GLN A 117 -6.06 -2.64 14.35
N GLN A 118 -6.03 -1.43 14.92
CA GLN A 118 -6.69 -0.29 14.31
C GLN A 118 -5.78 0.91 14.51
N ILE A 119 -5.63 1.73 13.48
CA ILE A 119 -4.74 2.88 13.54
C ILE A 119 -5.39 4.07 12.87
N LYS A 120 -5.16 5.26 13.44
CA LYS A 120 -5.56 6.52 12.82
C LYS A 120 -4.36 7.13 12.14
N LEU A 121 -4.52 7.54 10.89
CA LEU A 121 -3.46 8.16 10.11
C LEU A 121 -3.95 9.52 9.62
N THR A 122 -3.01 10.47 9.54
CA THR A 122 -3.34 11.80 9.03
C THR A 122 -2.30 12.20 7.98
N ASP A 123 -2.73 13.06 7.06
CA ASP A 123 -1.89 13.71 6.07
C ASP A 123 -1.10 12.71 5.23
N PHE A 124 0.25 12.81 5.17
CA PHE A 124 1.00 11.99 4.24
C PHE A 124 0.89 10.49 4.48
N PRO A 125 1.04 9.98 5.70
CA PRO A 125 0.81 8.55 5.91
C PRO A 125 -0.61 8.11 5.53
N ALA A 126 -1.61 8.95 5.77
CA ALA A 126 -2.97 8.65 5.33
C ALA A 126 -3.05 8.60 3.81
N GLN A 127 -2.38 9.53 3.13
CA GLN A 127 -2.40 9.57 1.67
C GLN A 127 -1.79 8.31 1.08
N ILE A 128 -0.62 7.90 1.55
CA ILE A 128 0.02 6.72 0.96
C ILE A 128 -0.76 5.45 1.27
N CYS A 129 -1.39 5.38 2.44
CA CYS A 129 -2.22 4.22 2.75
C CYS A 129 -3.40 4.12 1.78
N GLN A 130 -4.09 5.24 1.53
CA GLN A 130 -5.21 5.24 0.59
C GLN A 130 -4.77 4.86 -0.82
N HIS A 131 -3.60 5.35 -1.23
CA HIS A 131 -3.06 5.00 -2.53
C HIS A 131 -2.88 3.48 -2.64
N GLU A 132 -2.34 2.85 -1.60
CA GLU A 132 -2.13 1.41 -1.63
C GLU A 132 -3.43 0.63 -1.54
N LEU A 133 -4.42 1.15 -0.82
CA LEU A 133 -5.73 0.49 -0.80
C LEU A 133 -6.34 0.46 -2.20
N ASP A 134 -6.16 1.53 -2.98
CA ASP A 134 -6.65 1.55 -4.35
C ASP A 134 -5.97 0.45 -5.17
N HIS A 135 -4.67 0.25 -4.99
CA HIS A 135 -3.98 -0.80 -5.73
C HIS A 135 -4.54 -2.18 -5.41
N LEU A 136 -4.96 -2.40 -4.17
CA LEU A 136 -5.56 -3.70 -3.81
C LEU A 136 -6.89 -3.92 -4.51
N GLU A 137 -7.57 -2.84 -4.91
CA GLU A 137 -8.82 -2.94 -5.67
C GLU A 137 -8.58 -2.98 -7.16
N GLY A 138 -7.32 -2.97 -7.60
CA GLY A 138 -6.99 -2.96 -9.00
C GLY A 138 -7.11 -1.59 -9.65
N ILE A 139 -7.17 -0.54 -8.85
CA ILE A 139 -7.24 0.83 -9.35
C ILE A 139 -5.83 1.34 -9.60
N LEU A 140 -5.56 1.76 -10.83
CA LEU A 140 -4.23 2.21 -11.22
C LEU A 140 -4.11 3.72 -11.04
N ILE A 141 -3.56 4.10 -9.93
CA ILE A 141 -3.36 5.52 -9.56
C ILE A 141 -1.88 5.81 -9.42
#